data_54ae632e2532719484e29dc909bc52db
#
_entry.id   54ae632e2532719484e29dc909bc52db
#
_cell.length_a   1.000
_cell.length_b   1.000
_cell.length_c   1.000
_cell.angle_alpha   90.00
_cell.angle_beta   90.00
_cell.angle_gamma   90.00
#
_symmetry.space_group_name_H-M   'P 1'
#
loop_
_entity.id
_entity.type
_entity.pdbx_description
1 polymer ?
#
loop_
_entity_poly.entity_id
_entity_poly.type
_entity_poly.pdbx_seq_one_letter_code
_entity_poly.pdbx_strand_id
1 'polypeptide(L)'
;MTQTTIAKPIELVGIGLHKGNPVRLRLEPLEAGSGIIFYRKDVSVSIPLIPDNVVDTKMATVIGKDGYFISTIEHLLSAVYAYGIDNLRVIVDADEVPVMDGSAASFCMLLDEAGIVHLDQPKKIMRIKKEVFVKEGDKYVKLMPSNELKYDFTIKFKHPVINEQTYVVHLSKEVYKSEIARARTFGFLHEVQYLRSQGLALGGSLENAVVLDDKKVLNSEGLRFNDEFVRHKILDAIGDMSLLGMNFIGNYEAFAGSHDLNHKLTLELLKDPENYEVVELSGVEEQEMAKAYA
;
A
#
# COMPACT_ATOMS: atom_id res chain seq x y z
N MET A 1 -22.64 1.58 -7.86
CA MET A 1 -21.59 0.60 -7.45
C MET A 1 -21.82 0.20 -6.00
N THR A 2 -21.60 -1.06 -5.65
CA THR A 2 -21.77 -1.54 -4.28
C THR A 2 -20.42 -1.91 -3.67
N GLN A 3 -20.38 -2.01 -2.34
CA GLN A 3 -19.21 -2.48 -1.61
C GLN A 3 -18.80 -3.88 -2.06
N THR A 4 -17.54 -4.20 -1.89
CA THR A 4 -16.97 -5.46 -2.34
C THR A 4 -16.22 -6.17 -1.23
N THR A 5 -16.11 -7.48 -1.39
CA THR A 5 -15.24 -8.38 -0.62
C THR A 5 -14.73 -9.49 -1.53
N ILE A 6 -13.90 -10.40 -1.03
CA ILE A 6 -13.47 -11.59 -1.77
C ILE A 6 -14.56 -12.67 -1.76
N ALA A 7 -14.64 -13.51 -2.82
CA ALA A 7 -15.69 -14.54 -2.96
C ALA A 7 -15.46 -15.74 -2.04
N LYS A 8 -14.22 -16.09 -1.75
CA LYS A 8 -13.85 -17.22 -0.90
C LYS A 8 -12.61 -16.92 -0.07
N PRO A 9 -12.47 -17.54 1.11
CA PRO A 9 -11.23 -17.48 1.86
C PRO A 9 -10.06 -18.03 1.04
N ILE A 10 -8.88 -17.40 1.20
CA ILE A 10 -7.66 -17.84 0.54
C ILE A 10 -6.45 -17.61 1.45
N GLU A 11 -5.39 -18.41 1.28
CA GLU A 11 -4.20 -18.30 2.11
C GLU A 11 -2.91 -18.51 1.31
N LEU A 12 -1.83 -17.96 1.82
CA LEU A 12 -0.46 -18.23 1.37
C LEU A 12 0.48 -18.27 2.58
N VAL A 13 1.68 -18.79 2.34
CA VAL A 13 2.79 -18.75 3.28
C VAL A 13 3.96 -18.06 2.62
N GLY A 14 4.58 -17.15 3.34
CA GLY A 14 5.79 -16.45 2.91
C GLY A 14 6.72 -16.23 4.10
N ILE A 15 7.69 -15.35 3.92
CA ILE A 15 8.71 -15.02 4.93
C ILE A 15 8.54 -13.56 5.33
N GLY A 16 8.61 -13.25 6.62
CA GLY A 16 8.68 -11.89 7.12
C GLY A 16 10.03 -11.25 6.76
N LEU A 17 10.00 -10.00 6.30
CA LEU A 17 11.20 -9.28 5.85
C LEU A 17 12.19 -9.08 7.00
N HIS A 18 11.70 -8.67 8.18
CA HIS A 18 12.58 -8.29 9.28
C HIS A 18 13.07 -9.47 10.10
N LYS A 19 12.21 -10.40 10.48
CA LYS A 19 12.57 -11.54 11.32
C LYS A 19 12.99 -12.79 10.54
N GLY A 20 12.66 -12.88 9.25
CA GLY A 20 12.98 -14.03 8.42
C GLY A 20 12.19 -15.31 8.78
N ASN A 21 11.16 -15.19 9.59
CA ASN A 21 10.34 -16.33 9.98
C ASN A 21 9.22 -16.60 8.97
N PRO A 22 8.78 -17.86 8.81
CA PRO A 22 7.57 -18.15 8.04
C PRO A 22 6.35 -17.45 8.62
N VAL A 23 5.52 -16.89 7.75
CA VAL A 23 4.28 -16.21 8.09
C VAL A 23 3.17 -16.79 7.22
N ARG A 24 2.10 -17.23 7.85
CA ARG A 24 0.86 -17.60 7.18
C ARG A 24 -0.05 -16.38 7.10
N LEU A 25 -0.39 -15.99 5.89
CA LEU A 25 -1.38 -14.97 5.58
C LEU A 25 -2.64 -15.65 5.07
N ARG A 26 -3.79 -15.35 5.69
CA ARG A 26 -5.11 -15.77 5.24
C ARG A 26 -6.02 -14.57 5.08
N LEU A 27 -6.70 -14.50 3.96
CA LEU A 27 -7.73 -13.50 3.67
C LEU A 27 -9.10 -14.15 3.79
N GLU A 28 -10.04 -13.47 4.44
CA GLU A 28 -11.43 -13.92 4.59
C GLU A 28 -12.39 -12.79 4.22
N PRO A 29 -13.52 -13.12 3.56
CA PRO A 29 -14.54 -12.12 3.27
C PRO A 29 -15.18 -11.60 4.56
N LEU A 30 -15.58 -10.33 4.55
CA LEU A 30 -16.40 -9.73 5.60
C LEU A 30 -17.68 -9.16 5.00
N GLU A 31 -18.68 -8.97 5.87
CA GLU A 31 -19.95 -8.32 5.51
C GLU A 31 -19.76 -6.85 5.20
N ALA A 32 -20.71 -6.27 4.47
CA ALA A 32 -20.71 -4.86 4.12
C ALA A 32 -20.65 -3.96 5.38
N GLY A 33 -19.84 -2.90 5.30
CA GLY A 33 -19.61 -1.97 6.40
C GLY A 33 -18.58 -2.42 7.45
N SER A 34 -17.95 -3.57 7.25
CA SER A 34 -16.92 -4.07 8.19
C SER A 34 -15.57 -3.35 8.03
N GLY A 35 -15.25 -2.86 6.83
CA GLY A 35 -13.93 -2.31 6.52
C GLY A 35 -12.85 -3.38 6.47
N ILE A 36 -11.58 -2.95 6.52
CA ILE A 36 -10.43 -3.84 6.55
C ILE A 36 -10.01 -4.06 8.00
N ILE A 37 -9.93 -5.33 8.42
CA ILE A 37 -9.57 -5.70 9.79
C ILE A 37 -8.42 -6.70 9.77
N PHE A 38 -7.31 -6.34 10.38
CA PHE A 38 -6.20 -7.24 10.62
C PHE A 38 -6.43 -8.06 11.91
N TYR A 39 -6.04 -9.31 11.88
CA TYR A 39 -6.13 -10.21 13.03
C TYR A 39 -4.82 -10.95 13.26
N ARG A 40 -4.18 -10.68 14.38
CA ARG A 40 -3.01 -11.42 14.89
C ARG A 40 -3.49 -12.71 15.55
N LYS A 41 -3.39 -13.81 14.83
CA LYS A 41 -3.91 -15.12 15.30
C LYS A 41 -3.16 -15.67 16.52
N ASP A 42 -1.86 -15.48 16.56
CA ASP A 42 -0.96 -15.95 17.62
C ASP A 42 -1.22 -15.30 18.98
N VAL A 43 -1.73 -14.08 19.00
CA VAL A 43 -2.05 -13.29 20.21
C VAL A 43 -3.54 -12.93 20.33
N SER A 44 -4.35 -13.35 19.38
CA SER A 44 -5.82 -13.13 19.35
C SER A 44 -6.25 -11.66 19.42
N VAL A 45 -5.53 -10.76 18.70
CA VAL A 45 -5.80 -9.32 18.68
C VAL A 45 -6.30 -8.89 17.31
N SER A 46 -7.43 -8.17 17.27
CA SER A 46 -7.97 -7.51 16.07
C SER A 46 -7.57 -6.05 16.03
N ILE A 47 -7.04 -5.62 14.89
CA ILE A 47 -6.56 -4.26 14.63
C ILE A 47 -7.30 -3.73 13.40
N PRO A 48 -8.32 -2.88 13.56
CA PRO A 48 -8.97 -2.21 12.43
C PRO A 48 -7.98 -1.32 11.67
N LEU A 49 -8.11 -1.28 10.34
CA LEU A 49 -7.31 -0.40 9.49
C LEU A 49 -7.86 1.02 9.56
N ILE A 50 -7.34 1.79 10.49
CA ILE A 50 -7.64 3.22 10.67
C ILE A 50 -6.35 3.98 10.97
N PRO A 51 -6.26 5.28 10.66
CA PRO A 51 -5.04 6.06 10.86
C PRO A 51 -4.54 6.07 12.32
N ASP A 52 -5.46 6.08 13.28
CA ASP A 52 -5.14 6.11 14.72
C ASP A 52 -4.43 4.85 15.22
N ASN A 53 -4.52 3.76 14.47
CA ASN A 53 -3.83 2.51 14.80
C ASN A 53 -2.42 2.42 14.21
N VAL A 54 -1.95 3.42 13.49
CA VAL A 54 -0.56 3.46 13.01
C VAL A 54 0.36 3.76 14.18
N VAL A 55 1.33 2.89 14.42
CA VAL A 55 2.26 2.97 15.58
C VAL A 55 3.70 3.22 15.17
N ASP A 56 4.09 2.94 13.93
CA ASP A 56 5.41 3.24 13.38
C ASP A 56 5.34 3.39 11.84
N THR A 57 6.22 4.26 11.29
CA THR A 57 6.31 4.55 9.85
C THR A 57 7.75 4.69 9.36
N LYS A 58 8.74 4.31 10.18
CA LYS A 58 10.16 4.53 9.86
C LYS A 58 10.66 3.69 8.69
N MET A 59 10.31 2.41 8.64
CA MET A 59 10.79 1.47 7.64
C MET A 59 9.67 0.80 6.84
N ALA A 60 8.48 0.78 7.40
CA ALA A 60 7.28 0.20 6.86
C ALA A 60 6.10 0.87 7.55
N THR A 61 4.90 0.71 7.02
CA THR A 61 3.69 1.08 7.74
C THR A 61 3.33 -0.02 8.72
N VAL A 62 3.25 0.34 10.00
CA VAL A 62 2.99 -0.55 11.12
C VAL A 62 1.72 -0.12 11.83
N ILE A 63 0.76 -1.04 11.96
CA ILE A 63 -0.44 -0.84 12.78
C ILE A 63 -0.34 -1.62 14.08
N GLY A 64 -0.94 -1.11 15.13
CA GLY A 64 -0.87 -1.75 16.44
C GLY A 64 -2.07 -1.47 17.33
N LYS A 65 -2.27 -2.35 18.29
CA LYS A 65 -3.29 -2.23 19.35
C LYS A 65 -2.89 -3.07 20.56
N ASP A 66 -3.14 -2.57 21.76
CA ASP A 66 -2.92 -3.28 23.02
C ASP A 66 -1.48 -3.81 23.19
N GLY A 67 -0.48 -3.09 22.63
CA GLY A 67 0.93 -3.48 22.69
C GLY A 67 1.36 -4.50 21.64
N TYR A 68 0.45 -4.99 20.80
CA TYR A 68 0.74 -5.86 19.67
C TYR A 68 0.67 -5.10 18.35
N PHE A 69 1.45 -5.52 17.35
CA PHE A 69 1.53 -4.82 16.07
C PHE A 69 1.61 -5.80 14.89
N ILE A 70 1.37 -5.26 13.69
CA ILE A 70 1.62 -5.90 12.40
C ILE A 70 2.35 -4.90 11.52
N SER A 71 3.51 -5.28 11.00
CA SER A 71 4.32 -4.44 10.12
C SER A 71 4.23 -4.83 8.66
N THR A 72 4.77 -3.96 7.78
CA THR A 72 4.91 -4.20 6.32
C THR A 72 3.57 -4.51 5.65
N ILE A 73 2.56 -3.71 6.00
CA ILE A 73 1.18 -3.91 5.51
C ILE A 73 0.96 -3.26 4.12
N GLU A 74 1.81 -2.33 3.71
CA GLU A 74 1.64 -1.46 2.54
C GLU A 74 1.54 -2.21 1.22
N HIS A 75 2.34 -3.26 0.99
CA HIS A 75 2.32 -4.00 -0.27
C HIS A 75 1.00 -4.77 -0.46
N LEU A 76 0.54 -5.47 0.58
CA LEU A 76 -0.77 -6.13 0.57
C LEU A 76 -1.89 -5.11 0.39
N LEU A 77 -1.86 -4.02 1.16
CA LEU A 77 -2.90 -3.01 1.13
C LEU A 77 -2.97 -2.27 -0.21
N SER A 78 -1.84 -2.10 -0.90
CA SER A 78 -1.85 -1.51 -2.24
C SER A 78 -2.64 -2.35 -3.24
N ALA A 79 -2.52 -3.69 -3.17
CA ALA A 79 -3.33 -4.60 -3.99
C ALA A 79 -4.82 -4.57 -3.57
N VAL A 80 -5.12 -4.67 -2.28
CA VAL A 80 -6.49 -4.60 -1.75
C VAL A 80 -7.19 -3.31 -2.19
N TYR A 81 -6.48 -2.18 -2.07
CA TYR A 81 -6.99 -0.87 -2.48
C TYR A 81 -7.24 -0.77 -3.98
N ALA A 82 -6.27 -1.18 -4.81
CA ALA A 82 -6.38 -1.14 -6.27
C ALA A 82 -7.47 -2.08 -6.82
N TYR A 83 -7.78 -3.15 -6.10
CA TYR A 83 -8.90 -4.05 -6.42
C TYR A 83 -10.26 -3.51 -5.95
N GLY A 84 -10.27 -2.37 -5.28
CA GLY A 84 -11.49 -1.74 -4.79
C GLY A 84 -12.20 -2.54 -3.69
N ILE A 85 -11.47 -3.35 -2.91
CA ILE A 85 -12.03 -4.17 -1.84
C ILE A 85 -12.32 -3.29 -0.62
N ASP A 86 -13.58 -3.30 -0.16
CA ASP A 86 -14.03 -2.48 0.96
C ASP A 86 -14.01 -3.25 2.30
N ASN A 87 -14.26 -4.57 2.25
CA ASN A 87 -14.46 -5.37 3.46
C ASN A 87 -13.62 -6.64 3.40
N LEU A 88 -12.64 -6.77 4.31
CA LEU A 88 -11.70 -7.89 4.30
C LEU A 88 -11.13 -8.15 5.70
N ARG A 89 -11.09 -9.41 6.10
CA ARG A 89 -10.27 -9.83 7.24
C ARG A 89 -8.92 -10.33 6.75
N VAL A 90 -7.85 -9.75 7.29
CA VAL A 90 -6.46 -10.13 7.04
C VAL A 90 -5.93 -10.83 8.28
N ILE A 91 -5.70 -12.13 8.22
CA ILE A 91 -5.24 -12.94 9.33
C ILE A 91 -3.76 -13.28 9.14
N VAL A 92 -2.93 -12.96 10.13
CA VAL A 92 -1.51 -13.35 10.19
C VAL A 92 -1.20 -14.03 11.51
N ASP A 93 -0.28 -14.99 11.49
CA ASP A 93 0.21 -15.70 12.67
C ASP A 93 1.56 -15.19 13.20
N ALA A 94 1.95 -13.97 12.76
CA ALA A 94 3.16 -13.28 13.15
C ALA A 94 2.96 -11.76 13.19
N ASP A 95 3.99 -11.02 13.59
CA ASP A 95 3.97 -9.55 13.71
C ASP A 95 4.30 -8.81 12.39
N GLU A 96 4.21 -9.51 11.26
CA GLU A 96 4.62 -8.99 9.96
C GLU A 96 3.80 -9.64 8.84
N VAL A 97 3.41 -8.87 7.81
CA VAL A 97 2.87 -9.43 6.56
C VAL A 97 4.03 -10.03 5.77
N PRO A 98 3.88 -11.21 5.14
CA PRO A 98 4.99 -11.81 4.37
C PRO A 98 5.38 -10.92 3.19
N VAL A 99 6.69 -10.77 2.96
CA VAL A 99 7.24 -9.86 1.92
C VAL A 99 7.07 -10.41 0.51
N MET A 100 6.84 -11.70 0.36
CA MET A 100 6.73 -12.42 -0.91
C MET A 100 7.97 -12.18 -1.80
N ASP A 101 7.78 -11.71 -3.02
CA ASP A 101 8.86 -11.33 -3.94
C ASP A 101 9.29 -9.85 -3.81
N GLY A 102 8.82 -9.17 -2.77
CA GLY A 102 9.09 -7.74 -2.53
C GLY A 102 8.20 -6.79 -3.30
N SER A 103 7.24 -7.31 -4.08
CA SER A 103 6.23 -6.55 -4.81
C SER A 103 4.82 -6.92 -4.35
N ALA A 104 3.79 -6.39 -4.99
CA ALA A 104 2.40 -6.75 -4.74
C ALA A 104 1.87 -7.83 -5.70
N ALA A 105 2.70 -8.37 -6.60
CA ALA A 105 2.27 -9.30 -7.63
C ALA A 105 1.62 -10.57 -7.05
N SER A 106 2.21 -11.17 -6.01
CA SER A 106 1.68 -12.37 -5.35
C SER A 106 0.32 -12.09 -4.70
N PHE A 107 0.13 -10.90 -4.14
CA PHE A 107 -1.17 -10.51 -3.56
C PHE A 107 -2.24 -10.30 -4.64
N CYS A 108 -1.88 -9.74 -5.80
CA CYS A 108 -2.78 -9.67 -6.94
C CYS A 108 -3.22 -11.06 -7.41
N MET A 109 -2.29 -12.02 -7.53
CA MET A 109 -2.62 -13.41 -7.89
C MET A 109 -3.56 -14.04 -6.87
N LEU A 110 -3.32 -13.81 -5.58
CA LEU A 110 -4.15 -14.30 -4.49
C LEU A 110 -5.58 -13.74 -4.58
N LEU A 111 -5.73 -12.44 -4.85
CA LEU A 111 -7.03 -11.77 -4.99
C LEU A 111 -7.76 -12.20 -6.28
N ASP A 112 -7.03 -12.40 -7.39
CA ASP A 112 -7.60 -12.94 -8.63
C ASP A 112 -8.15 -14.38 -8.41
N GLU A 113 -7.43 -15.21 -7.66
CA GLU A 113 -7.88 -16.58 -7.33
C GLU A 113 -9.07 -16.57 -6.35
N ALA A 114 -9.06 -15.65 -5.39
CA ALA A 114 -10.17 -15.51 -4.44
C ALA A 114 -11.46 -15.05 -5.13
N GLY A 115 -11.33 -14.27 -6.19
CA GLY A 115 -12.45 -13.59 -6.85
C GLY A 115 -13.04 -12.47 -6.01
N ILE A 116 -13.72 -11.53 -6.65
CA ILE A 116 -14.37 -10.40 -5.99
C ILE A 116 -15.87 -10.54 -6.13
N VAL A 117 -16.60 -10.27 -5.04
CA VAL A 117 -18.06 -10.25 -5.02
C VAL A 117 -18.58 -8.91 -4.54
N HIS A 118 -19.72 -8.50 -5.10
CA HIS A 118 -20.45 -7.32 -4.69
C HIS A 118 -21.41 -7.64 -3.54
N LEU A 119 -21.44 -6.73 -2.57
CA LEU A 119 -22.33 -6.77 -1.42
C LEU A 119 -23.56 -5.87 -1.67
N ASP A 120 -24.51 -5.87 -0.75
CA ASP A 120 -25.81 -5.20 -0.91
C ASP A 120 -25.82 -3.72 -0.48
N GLN A 121 -24.71 -3.19 0.06
CA GLN A 121 -24.62 -1.79 0.46
C GLN A 121 -23.88 -0.94 -0.58
N PRO A 122 -24.25 0.36 -0.75
CA PRO A 122 -23.59 1.25 -1.68
C PRO A 122 -22.12 1.44 -1.29
N LYS A 123 -21.25 1.53 -2.30
CA LYS A 123 -19.83 1.87 -2.12
C LYS A 123 -19.71 3.35 -1.81
N LYS A 124 -18.86 3.67 -0.84
CA LYS A 124 -18.51 5.04 -0.48
C LYS A 124 -17.12 5.38 -0.99
N ILE A 125 -16.97 6.57 -1.54
CA ILE A 125 -15.69 7.10 -2.00
C ILE A 125 -15.48 8.48 -1.39
N MET A 126 -14.24 8.77 -1.02
CA MET A 126 -13.82 10.08 -0.56
C MET A 126 -13.42 10.94 -1.77
N ARG A 127 -14.12 12.05 -2.01
CA ARG A 127 -13.74 13.05 -3.02
C ARG A 127 -12.93 14.15 -2.35
N ILE A 128 -11.73 14.41 -2.85
CA ILE A 128 -10.88 15.50 -2.35
C ILE A 128 -11.44 16.84 -2.85
N LYS A 129 -11.68 17.78 -1.94
CA LYS A 129 -12.28 19.10 -2.23
C LYS A 129 -11.31 20.26 -2.17
N LYS A 130 -10.30 20.17 -1.31
CA LYS A 130 -9.26 21.19 -1.16
C LYS A 130 -7.88 20.54 -1.24
N GLU A 131 -6.88 21.31 -1.63
CA GLU A 131 -5.50 20.86 -1.54
C GLU A 131 -5.13 20.65 -0.07
N VAL A 132 -4.57 19.48 0.22
CA VAL A 132 -3.95 19.15 1.50
C VAL A 132 -2.48 18.87 1.24
N PHE A 133 -1.61 19.57 1.93
CA PHE A 133 -0.18 19.58 1.69
C PHE A 133 0.61 19.37 2.98
N VAL A 134 1.55 18.40 2.95
CA VAL A 134 2.47 18.12 4.05
C VAL A 134 3.90 18.16 3.54
N LYS A 135 4.77 18.88 4.24
CA LYS A 135 6.15 19.07 3.85
C LYS A 135 7.10 18.86 5.02
N GLU A 136 8.27 18.27 4.76
CA GLU A 136 9.37 18.12 5.69
C GLU A 136 10.72 18.34 4.96
N GLY A 137 11.38 19.46 5.23
CA GLY A 137 12.52 19.90 4.43
C GLY A 137 12.14 20.12 2.98
N ASP A 138 12.82 19.43 2.06
CA ASP A 138 12.52 19.49 0.62
C ASP A 138 11.51 18.41 0.18
N LYS A 139 11.18 17.47 1.06
CA LYS A 139 10.24 16.37 0.79
C LYS A 139 8.81 16.85 1.00
N TYR A 140 7.90 16.40 0.16
CA TYR A 140 6.48 16.70 0.32
C TYR A 140 5.57 15.62 -0.24
N VAL A 141 4.35 15.63 0.26
CA VAL A 141 3.21 14.89 -0.28
C VAL A 141 1.99 15.79 -0.26
N LYS A 142 1.12 15.64 -1.24
CA LYS A 142 -0.14 16.39 -1.29
C LYS A 142 -1.26 15.63 -1.97
N LEU A 143 -2.49 15.97 -1.60
CA LEU A 143 -3.70 15.57 -2.28
C LEU A 143 -4.37 16.81 -2.87
N MET A 144 -4.88 16.70 -4.10
CA MET A 144 -5.53 17.79 -4.82
C MET A 144 -6.87 17.33 -5.38
N PRO A 145 -7.87 18.24 -5.47
CA PRO A 145 -9.12 17.95 -6.15
C PRO A 145 -8.89 17.48 -7.60
N SER A 146 -9.61 16.44 -7.99
CA SER A 146 -9.65 15.91 -9.35
C SER A 146 -10.87 15.03 -9.54
N ASN A 147 -11.28 14.81 -10.78
CA ASN A 147 -12.28 13.80 -11.15
C ASN A 147 -11.66 12.44 -11.48
N GLU A 148 -10.33 12.33 -11.40
CA GLU A 148 -9.57 11.13 -11.68
C GLU A 148 -8.76 10.73 -10.46
N LEU A 149 -8.40 9.45 -10.38
CA LEU A 149 -7.42 8.95 -9.42
C LEU A 149 -6.04 8.92 -10.10
N LYS A 150 -5.17 9.84 -9.71
CA LYS A 150 -3.82 9.95 -10.27
C LYS A 150 -2.77 9.94 -9.16
N TYR A 151 -1.68 9.23 -9.40
CA TYR A 151 -0.46 9.29 -8.60
C TYR A 151 0.67 9.86 -9.46
N ASP A 152 1.33 10.90 -8.94
CA ASP A 152 2.48 11.57 -9.54
C ASP A 152 3.61 11.57 -8.50
N PHE A 153 4.65 10.79 -8.75
CA PHE A 153 5.71 10.60 -7.76
C PHE A 153 7.07 10.88 -8.38
N THR A 154 7.86 11.70 -7.70
CA THR A 154 9.27 11.93 -8.01
C THR A 154 10.12 11.45 -6.84
N ILE A 155 11.12 10.63 -7.15
CA ILE A 155 12.19 10.24 -6.22
C ILE A 155 13.51 10.85 -6.67
N LYS A 156 14.40 11.09 -5.70
CA LYS A 156 15.75 11.58 -5.97
C LYS A 156 16.74 10.95 -5.00
N PHE A 157 17.69 10.21 -5.54
CA PHE A 157 18.76 9.56 -4.79
C PHE A 157 20.12 9.95 -5.38
N LYS A 158 21.11 10.12 -4.51
CA LYS A 158 22.52 10.28 -4.93
C LYS A 158 23.13 8.93 -5.32
N HIS A 159 22.53 8.26 -6.30
CA HIS A 159 22.96 6.96 -6.79
C HIS A 159 22.87 6.91 -8.32
N PRO A 160 23.92 6.45 -9.04
CA PRO A 160 23.98 6.54 -10.51
C PRO A 160 22.89 5.77 -11.26
N VAL A 161 22.35 4.70 -10.65
CA VAL A 161 21.27 3.90 -11.27
C VAL A 161 19.90 4.51 -11.02
N ILE A 162 19.70 5.18 -9.87
CA ILE A 162 18.39 5.74 -9.51
C ILE A 162 18.29 7.20 -10.01
N ASN A 163 19.24 8.05 -9.61
CA ASN A 163 19.23 9.50 -9.88
C ASN A 163 17.88 10.15 -9.48
N GLU A 164 17.25 10.82 -10.43
CA GLU A 164 15.92 11.37 -10.31
C GLU A 164 14.99 10.60 -11.25
N GLN A 165 13.91 10.06 -10.72
CA GLN A 165 12.89 9.35 -11.48
C GLN A 165 11.52 9.94 -11.16
N THR A 166 10.71 10.18 -12.19
CA THR A 166 9.32 10.61 -12.06
C THR A 166 8.43 9.63 -12.80
N TYR A 167 7.34 9.25 -12.20
CA TYR A 167 6.31 8.44 -12.83
C TYR A 167 4.92 8.95 -12.48
N VAL A 168 4.08 9.05 -13.52
CA VAL A 168 2.68 9.47 -13.40
C VAL A 168 1.80 8.33 -13.86
N VAL A 169 0.82 7.97 -13.05
CA VAL A 169 -0.12 6.91 -13.36
C VAL A 169 -1.56 7.35 -13.05
N HIS A 170 -2.46 7.14 -14.01
CA HIS A 170 -3.90 7.19 -13.81
C HIS A 170 -4.35 5.80 -13.38
N LEU A 171 -4.75 5.66 -12.13
CA LEU A 171 -4.95 4.36 -11.51
C LEU A 171 -6.27 3.73 -11.96
N SER A 172 -6.18 2.50 -12.45
CA SER A 172 -7.24 1.50 -12.50
C SER A 172 -6.65 0.18 -12.05
N LYS A 173 -7.48 -0.81 -11.81
CA LYS A 173 -7.01 -2.16 -11.44
C LYS A 173 -6.09 -2.77 -12.49
N GLU A 174 -6.42 -2.63 -13.77
CA GLU A 174 -5.62 -3.14 -14.88
C GLU A 174 -4.27 -2.43 -14.98
N VAL A 175 -4.27 -1.10 -14.89
CA VAL A 175 -3.05 -0.28 -14.89
C VAL A 175 -2.20 -0.61 -13.67
N TYR A 176 -2.80 -0.72 -12.49
CA TYR A 176 -2.08 -1.15 -11.28
C TYR A 176 -1.37 -2.49 -11.48
N LYS A 177 -2.09 -3.51 -11.99
CA LYS A 177 -1.53 -4.84 -12.23
C LYS A 177 -0.38 -4.82 -13.24
N SER A 178 -0.51 -4.07 -14.33
CA SER A 178 0.48 -4.05 -15.41
C SER A 178 1.68 -3.16 -15.13
N GLU A 179 1.48 -2.03 -14.43
CA GLU A 179 2.48 -0.98 -14.35
C GLU A 179 3.08 -0.78 -12.95
N ILE A 180 2.37 -1.16 -11.88
CA ILE A 180 2.76 -0.89 -10.50
C ILE A 180 3.02 -2.16 -9.69
N ALA A 181 2.09 -3.10 -9.69
CA ALA A 181 2.07 -4.24 -8.77
C ALA A 181 3.36 -5.08 -8.77
N ARG A 182 4.09 -5.12 -9.88
CA ARG A 182 5.32 -5.91 -10.05
C ARG A 182 6.60 -5.19 -9.61
N ALA A 183 6.53 -3.91 -9.28
CA ALA A 183 7.68 -3.14 -8.81
C ALA A 183 8.11 -3.61 -7.42
N ARG A 184 9.36 -4.04 -7.29
CA ARG A 184 9.92 -4.57 -6.04
C ARG A 184 10.42 -3.48 -5.12
N THR A 185 10.36 -3.75 -3.82
CA THR A 185 11.08 -2.96 -2.81
C THR A 185 12.59 -3.02 -3.08
N PHE A 186 13.30 -2.02 -2.59
CA PHE A 186 14.73 -1.89 -2.82
C PHE A 186 15.47 -1.39 -1.58
N GLY A 187 16.75 -1.67 -1.53
CA GLY A 187 17.62 -1.19 -0.47
C GLY A 187 19.07 -1.14 -0.90
N PHE A 188 19.86 -0.33 -0.19
CA PHE A 188 21.30 -0.24 -0.39
C PHE A 188 22.02 -1.31 0.44
N LEU A 189 23.02 -1.95 -0.14
CA LEU A 189 23.75 -3.05 0.50
C LEU A 189 24.27 -2.67 1.90
N HIS A 190 24.83 -1.46 2.04
CA HIS A 190 25.35 -0.98 3.32
C HIS A 190 24.23 -0.81 4.38
N GLU A 191 23.03 -0.36 3.97
CA GLU A 191 21.87 -0.25 4.87
C GLU A 191 21.35 -1.64 5.27
N VAL A 192 21.27 -2.56 4.31
CA VAL A 192 20.88 -3.97 4.58
C VAL A 192 21.84 -4.62 5.57
N GLN A 193 23.16 -4.42 5.39
CA GLN A 193 24.18 -4.93 6.32
C GLN A 193 24.03 -4.33 7.73
N TYR A 194 23.78 -3.02 7.80
CA TYR A 194 23.52 -2.35 9.09
C TYR A 194 22.26 -2.91 9.76
N LEU A 195 21.16 -3.03 9.03
CA LEU A 195 19.90 -3.57 9.57
C LEU A 195 20.07 -5.00 10.08
N ARG A 196 20.80 -5.85 9.36
CA ARG A 196 21.12 -7.21 9.79
C ARG A 196 21.94 -7.23 11.08
N SER A 197 22.88 -6.31 11.24
CA SER A 197 23.64 -6.18 12.50
C SER A 197 22.75 -5.81 13.70
N GLN A 198 21.58 -5.21 13.44
CA GLN A 198 20.57 -4.88 14.45
C GLN A 198 19.48 -5.96 14.60
N GLY A 199 19.62 -7.11 13.91
CA GLY A 199 18.62 -8.19 13.94
C GLY A 199 17.37 -7.91 13.09
N LEU A 200 17.47 -6.98 12.12
CA LEU A 200 16.42 -6.63 11.17
C LEU A 200 16.79 -7.08 9.75
N ALA A 201 15.84 -7.07 8.82
CA ALA A 201 16.02 -7.49 7.43
C ALA A 201 16.62 -8.91 7.29
N LEU A 202 16.38 -9.80 8.25
CA LEU A 202 16.91 -11.18 8.27
C LEU A 202 16.29 -12.04 7.17
N GLY A 203 15.05 -11.76 6.75
CA GLY A 203 14.36 -12.41 5.64
C GLY A 203 14.64 -11.76 4.27
N GLY A 204 15.34 -10.62 4.25
CA GLY A 204 15.68 -9.92 3.01
C GLY A 204 16.69 -10.70 2.17
N SER A 205 16.45 -10.79 0.86
CA SER A 205 17.35 -11.46 -0.10
C SER A 205 17.22 -10.81 -1.48
N LEU A 206 18.07 -11.21 -2.43
CA LEU A 206 17.95 -10.80 -3.83
C LEU A 206 16.66 -11.33 -4.51
N GLU A 207 15.98 -12.30 -3.90
CA GLU A 207 14.71 -12.84 -4.41
C GLU A 207 13.50 -11.96 -4.04
N ASN A 208 13.63 -11.12 -3.00
CA ASN A 208 12.52 -10.32 -2.50
C ASN A 208 12.83 -8.81 -2.34
N ALA A 209 13.96 -8.36 -2.87
CA ALA A 209 14.31 -6.95 -2.93
C ALA A 209 15.29 -6.67 -4.07
N VAL A 210 15.21 -5.49 -4.66
CA VAL A 210 16.29 -4.96 -5.50
C VAL A 210 17.37 -4.40 -4.59
N VAL A 211 18.55 -4.97 -4.61
CA VAL A 211 19.68 -4.53 -3.79
C VAL A 211 20.73 -3.82 -4.65
N LEU A 212 21.15 -2.64 -4.20
CA LEU A 212 22.15 -1.83 -4.87
C LEU A 212 23.43 -1.74 -4.02
N ASP A 213 24.60 -1.85 -4.67
CA ASP A 213 25.84 -1.33 -4.11
C ASP A 213 26.00 0.16 -4.45
N ASP A 214 27.17 0.75 -4.30
CA ASP A 214 27.38 2.19 -4.58
C ASP A 214 27.28 2.54 -6.08
N LYS A 215 27.21 1.59 -7.00
CA LYS A 215 27.32 1.81 -8.45
C LYS A 215 26.26 1.09 -9.28
N LYS A 216 25.76 -0.06 -8.84
CA LYS A 216 24.92 -0.94 -9.66
C LYS A 216 23.89 -1.72 -8.85
N VAL A 217 22.93 -2.29 -9.57
CA VAL A 217 22.02 -3.33 -9.06
C VAL A 217 22.78 -4.65 -8.95
N LEU A 218 22.60 -5.36 -7.84
CA LEU A 218 23.26 -6.65 -7.56
C LEU A 218 22.45 -7.85 -8.04
N ASN A 219 21.14 -7.69 -8.25
CA ASN A 219 20.26 -8.74 -8.76
C ASN A 219 20.67 -9.13 -10.18
N SER A 220 20.98 -10.38 -10.41
CA SER A 220 21.45 -10.90 -11.71
C SER A 220 20.42 -10.78 -12.81
N GLU A 221 19.14 -10.87 -12.47
CA GLU A 221 18.01 -10.69 -13.40
C GLU A 221 17.74 -9.22 -13.78
N GLY A 222 18.40 -8.28 -13.10
CA GLY A 222 18.21 -6.85 -13.31
C GLY A 222 16.87 -6.31 -12.79
N LEU A 223 16.41 -5.23 -13.39
CA LEU A 223 15.15 -4.56 -13.04
C LEU A 223 13.97 -5.09 -13.87
N ARG A 224 12.78 -5.11 -13.28
CA ARG A 224 11.52 -5.43 -13.98
C ARG A 224 10.99 -4.27 -14.82
N PHE A 225 11.33 -3.03 -14.42
CA PHE A 225 11.05 -1.77 -15.12
C PHE A 225 12.29 -0.90 -15.04
N ASN A 226 12.57 -0.10 -16.08
CA ASN A 226 13.71 0.83 -16.03
C ASN A 226 13.61 1.85 -14.90
N ASP A 227 12.39 2.16 -14.48
CA ASP A 227 12.00 3.07 -13.42
C ASP A 227 11.33 2.34 -12.25
N GLU A 228 11.76 1.10 -11.96
CA GLU A 228 11.16 0.22 -10.93
C GLU A 228 11.12 0.90 -9.56
N PHE A 229 12.11 1.70 -9.21
CA PHE A 229 12.23 2.35 -7.91
C PHE A 229 11.08 3.35 -7.66
N VAL A 230 10.77 4.22 -8.60
CA VAL A 230 9.67 5.18 -8.45
C VAL A 230 8.31 4.49 -8.50
N ARG A 231 8.15 3.44 -9.32
CA ARG A 231 6.91 2.65 -9.36
C ARG A 231 6.66 1.95 -8.04
N HIS A 232 7.71 1.44 -7.38
CA HIS A 232 7.56 0.86 -6.05
C HIS A 232 7.15 1.92 -5.02
N LYS A 233 7.67 3.15 -5.09
CA LYS A 233 7.23 4.23 -4.21
C LYS A 233 5.77 4.64 -4.41
N ILE A 234 5.25 4.50 -5.63
CA ILE A 234 3.81 4.64 -5.90
C ILE A 234 3.03 3.48 -5.28
N LEU A 235 3.52 2.24 -5.40
CA LEU A 235 2.92 1.07 -4.74
C LEU A 235 2.78 1.31 -3.23
N ASP A 236 3.84 1.73 -2.57
CA ASP A 236 3.84 2.08 -1.14
C ASP A 236 2.79 3.17 -0.83
N ALA A 237 2.75 4.24 -1.64
CA ALA A 237 1.81 5.34 -1.43
C ALA A 237 0.34 4.88 -1.59
N ILE A 238 0.05 4.01 -2.55
CA ILE A 238 -1.29 3.42 -2.72
C ILE A 238 -1.68 2.63 -1.46
N GLY A 239 -0.76 1.82 -0.95
CA GLY A 239 -0.97 1.05 0.28
C GLY A 239 -1.18 1.94 1.51
N ASP A 240 -0.35 2.97 1.67
CA ASP A 240 -0.45 3.92 2.79
C ASP A 240 -1.76 4.74 2.75
N MET A 241 -2.21 5.14 1.55
CA MET A 241 -3.48 5.87 1.41
C MET A 241 -4.71 5.01 1.73
N SER A 242 -4.61 3.69 1.74
CA SER A 242 -5.69 2.80 2.18
C SER A 242 -6.07 2.98 3.65
N LEU A 243 -5.20 3.60 4.47
CA LEU A 243 -5.48 4.00 5.85
C LEU A 243 -6.66 4.99 5.97
N LEU A 244 -7.06 5.65 4.89
CA LEU A 244 -8.29 6.44 4.84
C LEU A 244 -9.56 5.60 5.08
N GLY A 245 -9.46 4.27 5.02
CA GLY A 245 -10.56 3.34 5.23
C GLY A 245 -11.54 3.25 4.07
N MET A 246 -11.32 3.98 3.00
CA MET A 246 -12.08 3.93 1.74
C MET A 246 -11.24 4.42 0.56
N ASN A 247 -11.67 4.08 -0.64
CA ASN A 247 -11.06 4.62 -1.85
C ASN A 247 -11.31 6.14 -1.96
N PHE A 248 -10.41 6.87 -2.61
CA PHE A 248 -10.60 8.30 -2.87
C PHE A 248 -10.50 8.63 -4.37
N ILE A 249 -11.04 9.78 -4.73
CA ILE A 249 -10.85 10.42 -6.04
C ILE A 249 -10.14 11.76 -5.82
N GLY A 250 -9.03 11.93 -6.52
CA GLY A 250 -8.13 13.08 -6.40
C GLY A 250 -6.76 12.78 -7.00
N ASN A 251 -5.92 13.78 -7.06
CA ASN A 251 -4.53 13.63 -7.46
C ASN A 251 -3.64 13.56 -6.22
N TYR A 252 -2.87 12.49 -6.10
CA TYR A 252 -1.76 12.39 -5.16
C TYR A 252 -0.48 12.80 -5.87
N GLU A 253 0.29 13.70 -5.27
CA GLU A 253 1.61 14.09 -5.77
C GLU A 253 2.64 14.04 -4.65
N ALA A 254 3.84 13.53 -4.94
CA ALA A 254 4.92 13.43 -3.97
C ALA A 254 6.29 13.72 -4.57
N PHE A 255 7.13 14.39 -3.78
CA PHE A 255 8.56 14.47 -4.01
C PHE A 255 9.28 13.85 -2.81
N ALA A 256 10.04 12.77 -3.06
CA ALA A 256 10.74 12.01 -2.04
C ALA A 256 9.86 11.63 -0.83
N GLY A 257 8.59 11.28 -1.11
CA GLY A 257 7.60 10.88 -0.10
C GLY A 257 8.05 9.65 0.70
N SER A 258 7.42 9.46 1.85
CA SER A 258 7.69 8.36 2.78
C SER A 258 6.40 7.91 3.48
N HIS A 259 6.42 6.74 4.13
CA HIS A 259 5.31 6.25 4.95
C HIS A 259 4.90 7.28 6.02
N ASP A 260 5.87 7.94 6.65
CA ASP A 260 5.60 8.99 7.65
C ASP A 260 4.87 10.19 7.04
N LEU A 261 5.32 10.70 5.89
CA LEU A 261 4.65 11.80 5.21
C LEU A 261 3.25 11.40 4.73
N ASN A 262 3.07 10.16 4.23
CA ASN A 262 1.77 9.64 3.82
C ASN A 262 0.81 9.55 5.00
N HIS A 263 1.28 9.07 6.15
CA HIS A 263 0.48 9.02 7.37
C HIS A 263 0.09 10.44 7.86
N LYS A 264 1.04 11.37 7.89
CA LYS A 264 0.77 12.78 8.21
C LYS A 264 -0.25 13.41 7.25
N LEU A 265 -0.17 13.10 5.95
CA LEU A 265 -1.12 13.57 4.95
C LEU A 265 -2.54 13.02 5.23
N THR A 266 -2.64 11.75 5.58
CA THR A 266 -3.92 11.11 5.97
C THR A 266 -4.53 11.82 7.18
N LEU A 267 -3.74 12.09 8.23
CA LEU A 267 -4.21 12.79 9.42
C LEU A 267 -4.60 14.24 9.11
N GLU A 268 -3.82 14.97 8.30
CA GLU A 268 -4.11 16.35 7.94
C GLU A 268 -5.37 16.45 7.06
N LEU A 269 -5.59 15.49 6.15
CA LEU A 269 -6.81 15.41 5.36
C LEU A 269 -8.04 15.26 6.26
N LEU A 270 -8.01 14.32 7.20
CA LEU A 270 -9.15 13.99 8.06
C LEU A 270 -9.42 15.02 9.16
N LYS A 271 -8.48 15.90 9.46
CA LYS A 271 -8.59 16.92 10.50
C LYS A 271 -9.66 17.99 10.20
N ASP A 272 -9.86 18.31 8.92
CA ASP A 272 -10.86 19.29 8.48
C ASP A 272 -11.83 18.63 7.51
N PRO A 273 -13.12 18.45 7.90
CA PRO A 273 -14.14 17.87 7.02
C PRO A 273 -14.43 18.70 5.76
N GLU A 274 -13.96 19.94 5.67
CA GLU A 274 -14.02 20.75 4.45
C GLU A 274 -13.02 20.31 3.37
N ASN A 275 -12.00 19.51 3.73
CA ASN A 275 -11.00 19.02 2.79
C ASN A 275 -11.55 17.95 1.84
N TYR A 276 -12.62 17.26 2.21
CA TYR A 276 -13.19 16.16 1.46
C TYR A 276 -14.71 16.07 1.61
N GLU A 277 -15.32 15.25 0.79
CA GLU A 277 -16.68 14.76 0.98
C GLU A 277 -16.74 13.26 0.76
N VAL A 278 -17.60 12.58 1.50
CA VAL A 278 -17.88 11.16 1.27
C VAL A 278 -19.14 11.06 0.41
N VAL A 279 -18.99 10.45 -0.76
CA VAL A 279 -20.10 10.28 -1.72
C VAL A 279 -20.44 8.80 -1.85
N GLU A 280 -21.72 8.48 -1.95
CA GLU A 280 -22.21 7.16 -2.32
C GLU A 280 -22.30 7.08 -3.84
N LEU A 281 -21.71 6.03 -4.42
CA LEU A 281 -21.73 5.84 -5.86
C LEU A 281 -23.10 5.29 -6.31
N SER A 282 -24.08 6.18 -6.55
CA SER A 282 -25.45 5.87 -6.98
C SER A 282 -25.96 6.82 -8.09
N GLY A 283 -25.56 6.63 -9.36
CA GLY A 283 -26.07 7.44 -10.49
C GLY A 283 -25.09 7.70 -11.63
N VAL A 284 -25.38 8.66 -12.49
CA VAL A 284 -24.66 8.94 -13.76
C VAL A 284 -23.27 9.55 -13.52
N GLU A 285 -23.05 10.32 -12.45
CA GLU A 285 -21.73 10.84 -12.06
C GLU A 285 -20.78 9.71 -11.63
N GLU A 286 -21.33 8.54 -11.26
CA GLU A 286 -20.61 7.33 -10.90
C GLU A 286 -19.76 6.73 -12.03
N GLN A 287 -20.21 6.84 -13.27
CA GLN A 287 -19.57 6.12 -14.38
C GLN A 287 -18.15 6.61 -14.65
N GLU A 288 -17.84 7.86 -14.36
CA GLU A 288 -16.47 8.39 -14.51
C GLU A 288 -15.59 8.04 -13.31
N MET A 289 -16.15 8.13 -12.08
CA MET A 289 -15.42 7.72 -10.87
C MET A 289 -15.23 6.21 -10.80
N ALA A 290 -16.20 5.43 -11.29
CA ALA A 290 -16.14 3.98 -11.35
C ALA A 290 -15.00 3.45 -12.22
N LYS A 291 -14.55 4.19 -13.23
CA LYS A 291 -13.42 3.78 -14.10
C LYS A 291 -12.10 3.58 -13.35
N ALA A 292 -11.91 4.25 -12.22
CA ALA A 292 -10.72 4.06 -11.39
C ALA A 292 -10.73 2.73 -10.61
N TYR A 293 -11.94 2.17 -10.35
CA TYR A 293 -12.14 1.01 -9.48
C TYR A 293 -12.99 -0.12 -10.13
N ALA A 294 -13.20 -0.05 -11.44
CA ALA A 294 -13.97 -1.05 -12.20
C ALA A 294 -13.09 -2.21 -12.67
#